data_fdd8baeed4d6b125c41018a1237400c1
#
_entry.id   fdd8baeed4d6b125c41018a1237400c1
#
_cell.length_a   1.000
_cell.length_b   1.000
_cell.length_c   1.000
_cell.angle_alpha   90.00
_cell.angle_beta   90.00
_cell.angle_gamma   90.00
#
_symmetry.space_group_name_H-M   'P 1'
#
loop_
_entity.id
_entity.type
_entity.pdbx_description
1 polymer ?
#
loop_
_entity_poly.entity_id
_entity_poly.type
_entity_poly.pdbx_seq_one_letter_code
_entity_poly.pdbx_strand_id
1 'polypeptide(L)'
;MNVAKNTGRAFVRFGLPDQRGRRATTAYRVPLELDGQRYDVMSDVDTDPLAQEYETVWQTTIDAAGHLCISGSETVAPDAPSTWFVAVDAARHFGDGRRAIVVFSSGHFASGTVIDEMEFVMLPVKNEDQIGTVIWSKSTGLITEIYVAPEHRRTDVGILALLGAAAYHHSFGWNGLLHNDGKRTLLGQQFALGIDFAHRIAPHAELSPPMDPEPTVD
;
A
#
# COMPACT_ATOMS: atom_id res chain seq x y z
N MET A 1 -27.55 -12.73 2.99
CA MET A 1 -27.02 -12.42 4.33
C MET A 1 -26.09 -11.24 4.12
N ASN A 2 -26.53 -10.00 4.43
CA ASN A 2 -25.69 -8.81 4.29
C ASN A 2 -24.69 -8.81 5.43
N VAL A 3 -23.44 -9.18 5.12
CA VAL A 3 -22.31 -8.91 6.02
C VAL A 3 -22.11 -7.41 6.02
N ALA A 4 -22.40 -6.75 7.13
CA ALA A 4 -22.13 -5.34 7.32
C ALA A 4 -20.62 -5.14 7.07
N LYS A 5 -20.25 -4.39 6.02
CA LYS A 5 -18.87 -4.02 5.74
C LYS A 5 -18.38 -3.21 6.94
N ASN A 6 -17.40 -3.75 7.63
CA ASN A 6 -16.78 -3.12 8.79
C ASN A 6 -15.94 -1.93 8.31
N THR A 7 -16.54 -0.74 8.23
CA THR A 7 -15.88 0.50 7.80
C THR A 7 -15.13 1.11 8.98
N GLY A 8 -14.10 0.42 9.47
CA GLY A 8 -13.24 0.92 10.54
C GLY A 8 -12.40 2.13 10.09
N ARG A 9 -12.08 3.03 11.00
CA ARG A 9 -11.08 4.08 10.77
C ARG A 9 -9.68 3.50 10.98
N ALA A 10 -8.73 3.88 10.13
CA ALA A 10 -7.32 3.54 10.31
C ALA A 10 -6.54 4.78 10.77
N PHE A 11 -5.62 4.59 11.71
CA PHE A 11 -4.65 5.61 12.09
C PHE A 11 -3.24 5.03 12.06
N VAL A 12 -2.25 5.92 11.96
CA VAL A 12 -0.84 5.54 11.81
C VAL A 12 -0.04 6.12 12.96
N ARG A 13 0.73 5.26 13.63
CA ARG A 13 1.71 5.66 14.65
C ARG A 13 3.09 5.74 14.01
N PHE A 14 3.88 6.75 14.38
CA PHE A 14 5.22 7.00 13.87
C PHE A 14 6.27 6.83 14.95
N GLY A 15 7.37 6.13 14.65
CA GLY A 15 8.59 6.12 15.43
C GLY A 15 9.52 7.29 15.10
N LEU A 16 10.70 7.31 15.73
CA LEU A 16 11.75 8.29 15.42
C LEU A 16 12.33 8.01 14.02
N PRO A 17 12.73 9.08 13.29
CA PRO A 17 13.34 8.91 11.98
C PRO A 17 14.75 8.31 12.08
N ASP A 18 15.09 7.44 11.12
CA ASP A 18 16.45 6.96 10.91
C ASP A 18 17.33 8.01 10.18
N GLN A 19 18.60 7.67 9.89
CA GLN A 19 19.52 8.55 9.18
C GLN A 19 19.09 8.93 7.76
N ARG A 20 18.18 8.15 7.13
CA ARG A 20 17.58 8.41 5.82
C ARG A 20 16.24 9.13 5.92
N GLY A 21 15.83 9.53 7.14
CA GLY A 21 14.54 10.19 7.40
C GLY A 21 13.34 9.25 7.42
N ARG A 22 13.56 7.90 7.37
CA ARG A 22 12.49 6.91 7.42
C ARG A 22 12.16 6.60 8.88
N ARG A 23 10.91 6.25 9.13
CA ARG A 23 10.38 5.95 10.47
C ARG A 23 9.77 4.56 10.49
N ALA A 24 9.97 3.83 11.57
CA ALA A 24 9.10 2.70 11.87
C ALA A 24 7.67 3.23 12.06
N THR A 25 6.70 2.57 11.44
CA THR A 25 5.29 3.00 11.48
C THR A 25 4.41 1.80 11.72
N THR A 26 3.28 1.99 12.39
CA THR A 26 2.26 0.96 12.56
C THR A 26 0.90 1.55 12.24
N ALA A 27 0.14 0.91 11.37
CA ALA A 27 -1.23 1.27 11.07
C ALA A 27 -2.20 0.33 11.77
N TYR A 28 -3.20 0.91 12.40
CA TYR A 28 -4.23 0.21 13.14
C TYR A 28 -5.59 0.44 12.52
N ARG A 29 -6.45 -0.57 12.59
CA ARG A 29 -7.88 -0.47 12.30
C ARG A 29 -8.65 -0.41 13.63
N VAL A 30 -9.53 0.58 13.74
CA VAL A 30 -10.42 0.74 14.88
C VAL A 30 -11.80 0.19 14.50
N PRO A 31 -12.42 -0.73 15.26
CA PRO A 31 -13.80 -1.14 15.06
C PRO A 31 -14.75 0.05 15.20
N LEU A 32 -15.79 0.13 14.36
CA LEU A 32 -16.79 1.22 14.38
C LEU A 32 -17.53 1.38 15.71
N GLU A 33 -17.61 0.34 16.52
CA GLU A 33 -18.30 0.35 17.80
C GLU A 33 -17.65 1.26 18.86
N LEU A 34 -16.39 1.66 18.64
CA LEU A 34 -15.64 2.60 19.49
C LEU A 34 -15.71 4.04 18.97
N ASP A 35 -16.45 4.32 17.90
CA ASP A 35 -16.42 5.57 17.11
C ASP A 35 -17.15 6.77 17.77
N GLY A 36 -17.47 6.73 19.05
CA GLY A 36 -17.98 7.91 19.77
C GLY A 36 -16.91 8.92 20.17
N GLN A 37 -15.62 8.61 20.04
CA GLN A 37 -14.52 9.51 20.42
C GLN A 37 -13.62 9.82 19.22
N ARG A 38 -13.44 11.11 18.94
CA ARG A 38 -12.44 11.60 17.99
C ARG A 38 -11.06 11.33 18.58
N TYR A 39 -10.32 10.43 17.97
CA TYR A 39 -8.89 10.28 18.24
C TYR A 39 -8.11 11.09 17.20
N ASP A 40 -7.51 12.19 17.65
CA ASP A 40 -6.49 12.89 16.88
C ASP A 40 -5.25 11.99 16.78
N VAL A 41 -4.54 12.09 15.65
CA VAL A 41 -3.26 11.40 15.45
C VAL A 41 -2.31 11.79 16.57
N MET A 42 -2.12 10.93 17.56
CA MET A 42 -1.16 11.17 18.63
C MET A 42 0.23 10.76 18.15
N SER A 43 1.08 11.74 17.92
CA SER A 43 2.52 11.57 17.76
C SER A 43 3.15 11.28 19.13
N ASP A 44 4.07 10.30 19.17
CA ASP A 44 5.07 10.12 20.23
C ASP A 44 4.62 9.60 21.61
N VAL A 45 3.79 8.56 21.69
CA VAL A 45 3.58 7.88 22.99
C VAL A 45 4.08 6.45 22.93
N ASP A 46 5.11 6.17 23.73
CA ASP A 46 5.84 4.87 23.79
C ASP A 46 5.05 3.73 24.44
N THR A 47 3.90 4.01 25.01
CA THR A 47 3.04 3.01 25.66
C THR A 47 1.58 3.35 25.40
N ASP A 48 1.00 2.73 24.36
CA ASP A 48 -0.42 2.86 24.11
C ASP A 48 -1.17 1.68 24.74
N PRO A 49 -1.90 1.87 25.86
CA PRO A 49 -2.75 0.82 26.43
C PRO A 49 -3.89 0.42 25.49
N LEU A 50 -4.19 1.23 24.48
CA LEU A 50 -5.23 0.98 23.47
C LEU A 50 -4.76 0.05 22.33
N ALA A 51 -3.44 -0.12 22.15
CA ALA A 51 -2.91 -0.98 21.09
C ALA A 51 -3.33 -2.46 21.20
N GLN A 52 -3.81 -2.91 22.36
CA GLN A 52 -4.33 -4.27 22.56
C GLN A 52 -5.76 -4.45 22.02
N GLU A 53 -6.49 -3.37 21.77
CA GLU A 53 -7.88 -3.39 21.29
C GLU A 53 -8.01 -3.18 19.77
N TYR A 54 -6.89 -2.86 19.09
CA TYR A 54 -6.90 -2.50 17.67
C TYR A 54 -6.23 -3.56 16.81
N GLU A 55 -6.81 -3.82 15.65
CA GLU A 55 -6.20 -4.69 14.64
C GLU A 55 -5.04 -3.97 13.95
N THR A 56 -3.85 -4.56 13.96
CA THR A 56 -2.71 -4.07 13.17
C THR A 56 -2.95 -4.40 11.69
N VAL A 57 -3.05 -3.37 10.86
CA VAL A 57 -3.22 -3.51 9.41
C VAL A 57 -1.87 -3.74 8.74
N TRP A 58 -0.86 -2.95 9.10
CA TRP A 58 0.52 -3.12 8.67
C TRP A 58 1.48 -2.48 9.67
N GLN A 59 2.72 -2.94 9.64
CA GLN A 59 3.82 -2.39 10.42
C GLN A 59 5.07 -2.27 9.55
N THR A 60 5.89 -1.25 9.78
CA THR A 60 7.21 -1.15 9.17
C THR A 60 8.30 -1.17 10.22
N THR A 61 9.40 -1.82 9.88
CA THR A 61 10.65 -1.84 10.65
C THR A 61 11.83 -1.57 9.71
N ILE A 62 12.98 -1.26 10.29
CA ILE A 62 14.24 -1.18 9.52
C ILE A 62 15.09 -2.37 9.95
N ASP A 63 15.52 -3.20 8.98
CA ASP A 63 16.38 -4.35 9.25
C ASP A 63 17.85 -3.96 9.47
N ALA A 64 18.70 -4.95 9.78
CA ALA A 64 20.12 -4.72 10.00
C ALA A 64 20.89 -4.27 8.74
N ALA A 65 20.37 -4.57 7.54
CA ALA A 65 20.92 -4.11 6.27
C ALA A 65 20.45 -2.68 5.91
N GLY A 66 19.50 -2.15 6.68
CA GLY A 66 18.93 -0.83 6.46
C GLY A 66 17.78 -0.83 5.46
N HIS A 67 17.18 -1.97 5.13
CA HIS A 67 15.97 -2.03 4.33
C HIS A 67 14.75 -1.71 5.18
N LEU A 68 13.77 -1.04 4.58
CA LEU A 68 12.44 -0.94 5.16
C LEU A 68 11.75 -2.31 4.97
N CYS A 69 11.25 -2.89 6.05
CA CYS A 69 10.49 -4.14 6.02
C CYS A 69 9.04 -3.85 6.39
N ILE A 70 8.12 -4.25 5.53
CA ILE A 70 6.67 -4.08 5.70
C ILE A 70 6.08 -5.43 6.05
N SER A 71 5.44 -5.54 7.20
CA SER A 71 4.60 -6.68 7.56
C SER A 71 3.14 -6.27 7.54
N GLY A 72 2.30 -7.02 6.84
CA GLY A 72 0.85 -6.84 6.80
C GLY A 72 0.16 -7.87 7.68
N SER A 73 -1.09 -7.60 8.04
CA SER A 73 -1.94 -8.62 8.65
C SER A 73 -2.32 -9.66 7.59
N GLU A 74 -2.12 -10.94 7.88
CA GLU A 74 -2.59 -12.04 7.03
C GLU A 74 -4.11 -11.99 6.79
N THR A 75 -4.85 -11.35 7.69
CA THR A 75 -6.30 -11.16 7.55
C THR A 75 -6.67 -10.13 6.49
N VAL A 76 -5.73 -9.23 6.11
CA VAL A 76 -5.98 -8.15 5.15
C VAL A 76 -5.73 -8.59 3.71
N ALA A 77 -4.74 -9.46 3.51
CA ALA A 77 -4.36 -9.99 2.20
C ALA A 77 -4.01 -11.49 2.29
N PRO A 78 -4.97 -12.35 2.68
CA PRO A 78 -4.71 -13.76 3.00
C PRO A 78 -4.26 -14.58 1.79
N ASP A 79 -4.68 -14.20 0.58
CA ASP A 79 -4.39 -14.93 -0.65
C ASP A 79 -3.15 -14.38 -1.38
N ALA A 80 -2.50 -13.34 -0.82
CA ALA A 80 -1.31 -12.77 -1.44
C ALA A 80 -0.10 -13.72 -1.31
N PRO A 81 0.69 -13.91 -2.38
CA PRO A 81 1.94 -14.66 -2.28
C PRO A 81 2.96 -13.92 -1.40
N SER A 82 4.01 -14.63 -0.97
CA SER A 82 5.17 -13.98 -0.36
C SER A 82 5.80 -13.01 -1.34
N THR A 83 5.90 -11.74 -0.97
CA THR A 83 6.32 -10.65 -1.87
C THR A 83 7.36 -9.75 -1.22
N TRP A 84 8.17 -9.13 -2.06
CA TRP A 84 9.05 -8.03 -1.71
C TRP A 84 8.82 -6.87 -2.69
N PHE A 85 9.39 -5.71 -2.39
CA PHE A 85 9.06 -4.47 -3.07
C PHE A 85 10.29 -3.74 -3.58
N VAL A 86 10.14 -3.04 -4.71
CA VAL A 86 11.11 -2.06 -5.20
C VAL A 86 10.49 -0.67 -5.12
N ALA A 87 11.13 0.21 -4.38
CA ALA A 87 10.72 1.61 -4.31
C ALA A 87 11.37 2.39 -5.45
N VAL A 88 10.57 3.00 -6.32
CA VAL A 88 11.00 3.71 -7.52
C VAL A 88 10.72 5.20 -7.38
N ASP A 89 11.73 6.03 -7.68
CA ASP A 89 11.55 7.46 -7.84
C ASP A 89 11.00 7.75 -9.25
N ALA A 90 9.70 7.60 -9.40
CA ALA A 90 9.03 7.83 -10.69
C ALA A 90 9.19 9.27 -11.19
N ALA A 91 9.59 10.23 -10.35
CA ALA A 91 9.91 11.60 -10.78
C ALA A 91 11.08 11.64 -11.75
N ARG A 92 12.03 10.71 -11.66
CA ARG A 92 13.12 10.59 -12.64
C ARG A 92 12.61 10.19 -14.02
N HIS A 93 11.50 9.46 -14.08
CA HIS A 93 10.91 8.97 -15.32
C HIS A 93 9.79 9.88 -15.83
N PHE A 94 9.02 10.51 -14.92
CA PHE A 94 7.82 11.29 -15.27
C PHE A 94 7.90 12.78 -14.91
N GLY A 95 8.95 13.20 -14.19
CA GLY A 95 9.23 14.63 -13.94
C GLY A 95 8.29 15.35 -12.97
N ASP A 96 7.41 14.65 -12.23
CA ASP A 96 6.30 15.25 -11.47
C ASP A 96 6.24 14.92 -9.98
N GLY A 97 7.30 14.39 -9.41
CA GLY A 97 7.34 14.04 -7.98
C GLY A 97 6.54 12.79 -7.61
N ARG A 98 6.15 11.96 -8.60
CA ARG A 98 5.53 10.67 -8.34
C ARG A 98 6.52 9.67 -7.73
N ARG A 99 5.95 8.70 -7.03
CA ARG A 99 6.63 7.53 -6.46
C ARG A 99 5.91 6.28 -6.92
N ALA A 100 6.64 5.18 -6.99
CA ALA A 100 6.05 3.88 -7.23
C ALA A 100 6.57 2.84 -6.25
N ILE A 101 5.74 1.85 -5.96
CA ILE A 101 6.11 0.57 -5.38
C ILE A 101 5.82 -0.49 -6.43
N VAL A 102 6.84 -1.26 -6.79
CA VAL A 102 6.73 -2.42 -7.68
C VAL A 102 6.83 -3.68 -6.85
N VAL A 103 5.97 -4.65 -7.10
CA VAL A 103 5.80 -5.87 -6.32
C VAL A 103 6.35 -7.06 -7.08
N PHE A 104 7.16 -7.87 -6.40
CA PHE A 104 7.74 -9.12 -6.90
C PHE A 104 7.46 -10.28 -5.95
N SER A 105 7.31 -11.49 -6.50
CA SER A 105 7.08 -12.72 -5.72
C SER A 105 8.26 -13.71 -5.73
N SER A 106 9.40 -13.29 -6.25
CA SER A 106 10.61 -14.13 -6.27
C SER A 106 11.24 -14.25 -4.88
N GLY A 107 11.96 -15.36 -4.61
CA GLY A 107 12.59 -15.64 -3.31
C GLY A 107 13.90 -14.89 -3.02
N HIS A 108 14.16 -13.75 -3.69
CA HIS A 108 15.42 -12.99 -3.49
C HIS A 108 15.49 -12.29 -2.13
N PHE A 109 14.35 -11.88 -1.59
CA PHE A 109 14.26 -11.22 -0.29
C PHE A 109 13.15 -11.84 0.57
N ALA A 110 13.26 -11.62 1.86
CA ALA A 110 12.19 -11.93 2.79
C ALA A 110 10.91 -11.13 2.43
N SER A 111 9.74 -11.70 2.71
CA SER A 111 8.46 -11.04 2.48
C SER A 111 8.43 -9.67 3.17
N GLY A 112 7.94 -8.68 2.44
CA GLY A 112 7.82 -7.31 2.91
C GLY A 112 9.08 -6.45 2.79
N THR A 113 10.23 -6.98 2.38
CA THR A 113 11.44 -6.19 2.20
C THR A 113 11.26 -5.17 1.07
N VAL A 114 11.66 -3.93 1.32
CA VAL A 114 11.65 -2.84 0.33
C VAL A 114 13.10 -2.46 0.02
N ILE A 115 13.50 -2.65 -1.23
CA ILE A 115 14.79 -2.21 -1.76
C ILE A 115 14.62 -0.97 -2.66
N ASP A 116 15.69 -0.31 -3.00
CA ASP A 116 15.69 0.80 -3.96
C ASP A 116 16.02 0.35 -5.40
N GLU A 117 15.88 1.28 -6.37
CA GLU A 117 16.16 1.03 -7.78
C GLU A 117 17.63 0.64 -8.04
N MET A 118 18.58 1.20 -7.26
CA MET A 118 20.00 0.94 -7.47
C MET A 118 20.36 -0.50 -7.05
N GLU A 119 19.75 -0.97 -5.97
CA GLU A 119 19.90 -2.35 -5.54
C GLU A 119 19.22 -3.32 -6.52
N PHE A 120 18.01 -2.96 -6.99
CA PHE A 120 17.28 -3.78 -7.96
C PHE A 120 18.08 -4.04 -9.26
N VAL A 121 18.74 -3.03 -9.83
CA VAL A 121 19.49 -3.21 -11.09
C VAL A 121 20.69 -4.15 -10.97
N MET A 122 21.11 -4.46 -9.73
CA MET A 122 22.19 -5.42 -9.47
C MET A 122 21.68 -6.86 -9.33
N LEU A 123 20.36 -7.08 -9.34
CA LEU A 123 19.76 -8.40 -9.19
C LEU A 123 19.57 -9.10 -10.55
N PRO A 124 19.58 -10.44 -10.57
CA PRO A 124 19.23 -11.21 -11.77
C PRO A 124 17.71 -11.32 -11.98
N VAL A 125 16.95 -10.31 -11.56
CA VAL A 125 15.48 -10.25 -11.67
C VAL A 125 15.13 -9.33 -12.84
N LYS A 126 14.15 -9.72 -13.63
CA LYS A 126 13.68 -8.93 -14.77
C LYS A 126 12.48 -8.07 -14.40
N ASN A 127 12.31 -6.95 -15.09
CA ASN A 127 11.12 -6.12 -14.95
C ASN A 127 9.82 -6.88 -15.27
N GLU A 128 9.90 -7.87 -16.15
CA GLU A 128 8.78 -8.74 -16.57
C GLU A 128 8.30 -9.64 -15.44
N ASP A 129 9.14 -9.88 -14.40
CA ASP A 129 8.78 -10.69 -13.24
C ASP A 129 7.93 -9.89 -12.20
N GLN A 130 7.64 -8.62 -12.47
CA GLN A 130 6.77 -7.82 -11.61
C GLN A 130 5.34 -8.35 -11.63
N ILE A 131 4.72 -8.45 -10.46
CA ILE A 131 3.35 -8.94 -10.30
C ILE A 131 2.34 -7.83 -9.98
N GLY A 132 2.81 -6.64 -9.59
CA GLY A 132 1.96 -5.50 -9.32
C GLY A 132 2.74 -4.20 -9.16
N THR A 133 2.03 -3.08 -9.27
CA THR A 133 2.60 -1.74 -9.09
C THR A 133 1.53 -0.78 -8.56
N VAL A 134 1.94 0.14 -7.71
CA VAL A 134 1.15 1.32 -7.34
C VAL A 134 1.99 2.57 -7.57
N ILE A 135 1.43 3.55 -8.29
CA ILE A 135 2.04 4.86 -8.54
C ILE A 135 1.19 5.94 -7.87
N TRP A 136 1.83 6.84 -7.15
CA TRP A 136 1.14 7.93 -6.46
C TRP A 136 1.97 9.21 -6.43
N SER A 137 1.30 10.35 -6.21
CA SER A 137 1.94 11.64 -5.94
C SER A 137 2.44 11.70 -4.50
N LYS A 138 3.73 11.95 -4.31
CA LYS A 138 4.37 12.14 -3.00
C LYS A 138 3.75 13.30 -2.21
N SER A 139 3.38 14.38 -2.89
CA SER A 139 2.93 15.62 -2.26
C SER A 139 1.46 15.59 -1.83
N THR A 140 0.62 14.83 -2.54
CA THR A 140 -0.83 14.81 -2.31
C THR A 140 -1.34 13.48 -1.79
N GLY A 141 -0.59 12.38 -1.97
CA GLY A 141 -1.08 11.03 -1.72
C GLY A 141 -2.03 10.49 -2.81
N LEU A 142 -2.27 11.24 -3.89
CA LEU A 142 -3.15 10.82 -4.97
C LEU A 142 -2.55 9.62 -5.72
N ILE A 143 -3.26 8.49 -5.71
CA ILE A 143 -2.91 7.30 -6.49
C ILE A 143 -3.35 7.54 -7.93
N THR A 144 -2.39 7.47 -8.84
CA THR A 144 -2.60 7.64 -10.28
C THR A 144 -2.74 6.33 -11.02
N GLU A 145 -2.16 5.24 -10.48
CA GLU A 145 -2.16 3.93 -11.12
C GLU A 145 -2.07 2.81 -10.09
N ILE A 146 -2.83 1.74 -10.32
CA ILE A 146 -2.69 0.45 -9.66
C ILE A 146 -2.73 -0.61 -10.76
N TYR A 147 -1.65 -1.37 -10.88
CA TYR A 147 -1.54 -2.47 -11.82
C TYR A 147 -1.34 -3.79 -11.06
N VAL A 148 -1.99 -4.84 -11.55
CA VAL A 148 -1.75 -6.23 -11.13
C VAL A 148 -1.69 -7.08 -12.40
N ALA A 149 -0.61 -7.85 -12.53
CA ALA A 149 -0.42 -8.74 -13.66
C ALA A 149 -1.62 -9.73 -13.78
N PRO A 150 -2.11 -10.02 -14.99
CA PRO A 150 -3.36 -10.77 -15.20
C PRO A 150 -3.43 -12.08 -14.42
N GLU A 151 -2.34 -12.84 -14.37
CA GLU A 151 -2.21 -14.13 -13.69
C GLU A 151 -2.25 -14.01 -12.15
N HIS A 152 -2.02 -12.81 -11.61
CA HIS A 152 -2.02 -12.52 -10.18
C HIS A 152 -3.27 -11.73 -9.72
N ARG A 153 -4.25 -11.53 -10.61
CA ARG A 153 -5.52 -10.91 -10.25
C ARG A 153 -6.34 -11.83 -9.35
N ARG A 154 -7.03 -11.26 -8.38
CA ARG A 154 -7.84 -11.96 -7.37
C ARG A 154 -7.04 -12.82 -6.38
N THR A 155 -5.75 -12.52 -6.21
CA THR A 155 -4.85 -13.11 -5.20
C THR A 155 -4.36 -12.06 -4.21
N ASP A 156 -5.15 -11.04 -3.93
CA ASP A 156 -4.87 -9.94 -2.99
C ASP A 156 -3.58 -9.12 -3.27
N VAL A 157 -2.88 -9.35 -4.39
CA VAL A 157 -1.68 -8.59 -4.77
C VAL A 157 -1.96 -7.09 -4.87
N GLY A 158 -3.14 -6.70 -5.38
CA GLY A 158 -3.53 -5.29 -5.43
C GLY A 158 -3.68 -4.64 -4.06
N ILE A 159 -4.24 -5.38 -3.09
CA ILE A 159 -4.35 -4.93 -1.70
C ILE A 159 -2.97 -4.80 -1.08
N LEU A 160 -2.12 -5.81 -1.27
CA LEU A 160 -0.76 -5.83 -0.74
C LEU A 160 0.10 -4.70 -1.33
N ALA A 161 0.00 -4.44 -2.64
CA ALA A 161 0.69 -3.33 -3.29
C ALA A 161 0.24 -1.98 -2.73
N LEU A 162 -1.06 -1.80 -2.49
CA LEU A 162 -1.63 -0.60 -1.90
C LEU A 162 -1.17 -0.39 -0.45
N LEU A 163 -1.13 -1.47 0.35
CA LEU A 163 -0.59 -1.45 1.71
C LEU A 163 0.90 -1.11 1.71
N GLY A 164 1.66 -1.71 0.79
CA GLY A 164 3.09 -1.42 0.59
C GLY A 164 3.34 0.05 0.28
N ALA A 165 2.56 0.61 -0.65
CA ALA A 165 2.65 2.03 -1.00
C ALA A 165 2.29 2.94 0.18
N ALA A 166 1.24 2.62 0.93
CA ALA A 166 0.82 3.39 2.11
C ALA A 166 1.88 3.32 3.22
N ALA A 167 2.39 2.13 3.52
CA ALA A 167 3.43 1.92 4.52
C ALA A 167 4.71 2.68 4.16
N TYR A 168 5.14 2.61 2.90
CA TYR A 168 6.29 3.35 2.38
C TYR A 168 6.08 4.87 2.47
N HIS A 169 4.94 5.38 2.01
CA HIS A 169 4.58 6.80 2.05
C HIS A 169 4.66 7.35 3.49
N HIS A 170 4.06 6.65 4.44
CA HIS A 170 4.04 7.07 5.83
C HIS A 170 5.39 6.94 6.51
N SER A 171 6.21 5.93 6.15
CA SER A 171 7.55 5.76 6.73
C SER A 171 8.48 6.96 6.48
N PHE A 172 8.23 7.73 5.41
CA PHE A 172 8.93 8.99 5.12
C PHE A 172 8.26 10.22 5.72
N GLY A 173 7.13 10.07 6.40
CA GLY A 173 6.38 11.20 6.96
C GLY A 173 5.83 12.15 5.91
N TRP A 174 5.57 11.67 4.68
CA TRP A 174 4.98 12.51 3.63
C TRP A 174 3.52 12.82 3.97
N ASN A 175 3.10 14.01 3.55
CA ASN A 175 1.77 14.52 3.86
C ASN A 175 0.65 13.80 3.10
N GLY A 176 -0.50 13.74 3.74
CA GLY A 176 -1.72 13.16 3.16
C GLY A 176 -1.81 11.64 3.30
N LEU A 177 -3.01 11.15 3.11
CA LEU A 177 -3.30 9.71 3.03
C LEU A 177 -3.37 9.31 1.56
N LEU A 178 -2.96 8.10 1.23
CA LEU A 178 -3.16 7.59 -0.13
C LEU A 178 -4.67 7.52 -0.42
N HIS A 179 -5.06 8.07 -1.56
CA HIS A 179 -6.46 8.16 -2.01
C HIS A 179 -6.53 8.17 -3.53
N ASN A 180 -7.71 7.92 -4.10
CA ASN A 180 -7.96 8.06 -5.54
C ASN A 180 -8.96 9.20 -5.83
N ASP A 181 -8.99 9.68 -7.07
CA ASP A 181 -9.85 10.77 -7.54
C ASP A 181 -11.18 10.30 -8.16
N GLY A 182 -11.46 9.00 -8.12
CA GLY A 182 -12.67 8.42 -8.70
C GLY A 182 -12.56 8.03 -10.18
N LYS A 183 -11.45 8.31 -10.84
CA LYS A 183 -11.18 7.85 -12.21
C LYS A 183 -10.61 6.43 -12.16
N ARG A 184 -11.31 5.48 -12.74
CA ARG A 184 -10.96 4.07 -12.63
C ARG A 184 -11.36 3.28 -13.87
N THR A 185 -10.60 2.24 -14.19
CA THR A 185 -11.03 1.19 -15.12
C THR A 185 -12.18 0.38 -14.51
N LEU A 186 -12.85 -0.44 -15.30
CA LEU A 186 -13.88 -1.35 -14.80
C LEU A 186 -13.32 -2.29 -13.71
N LEU A 187 -12.13 -2.85 -13.92
CA LEU A 187 -11.43 -3.68 -12.94
C LEU A 187 -11.07 -2.87 -11.67
N GLY A 188 -10.59 -1.64 -11.84
CA GLY A 188 -10.32 -0.73 -10.73
C GLY A 188 -11.58 -0.38 -9.92
N GLN A 189 -12.74 -0.27 -10.55
CA GLN A 189 -14.01 -0.09 -9.86
C GLN A 189 -14.41 -1.33 -9.05
N GLN A 190 -14.26 -2.53 -9.63
CA GLN A 190 -14.52 -3.78 -8.91
C GLN A 190 -13.58 -3.95 -7.72
N PHE A 191 -12.29 -3.64 -7.90
CA PHE A 191 -11.30 -3.63 -6.83
C PHE A 191 -11.70 -2.66 -5.71
N ALA A 192 -12.04 -1.40 -6.05
CA ALA A 192 -12.45 -0.39 -5.09
C ALA A 192 -13.70 -0.79 -4.28
N LEU A 193 -14.66 -1.49 -4.88
CA LEU A 193 -15.84 -2.00 -4.19
C LEU A 193 -15.52 -3.16 -3.23
N GLY A 194 -14.40 -3.83 -3.42
CA GLY A 194 -13.92 -4.93 -2.56
C GLY A 194 -13.08 -4.48 -1.36
N ILE A 195 -12.61 -3.23 -1.34
CA ILE A 195 -11.72 -2.72 -0.28
C ILE A 195 -12.53 -2.19 0.91
N ASP A 196 -12.13 -2.56 2.13
CA ASP A 196 -12.77 -2.10 3.37
C ASP A 196 -12.48 -0.64 3.75
N PHE A 197 -11.60 0.05 3.02
CA PHE A 197 -11.22 1.45 3.26
C PHE A 197 -12.06 2.43 2.41
N ALA A 198 -13.36 2.28 2.42
CA ALA A 198 -14.29 3.06 1.58
C ALA A 198 -14.12 4.58 1.69
N HIS A 199 -13.70 5.11 2.85
CA HIS A 199 -13.48 6.54 3.06
C HIS A 199 -12.30 7.14 2.27
N ARG A 200 -11.41 6.31 1.71
CA ARG A 200 -10.28 6.72 0.86
C ARG A 200 -10.57 6.56 -0.62
N ILE A 201 -11.76 6.08 -0.95
CA ILE A 201 -12.20 5.80 -2.30
C ILE A 201 -13.19 6.89 -2.68
N ALA A 202 -12.79 7.79 -3.57
CA ALA A 202 -13.71 8.79 -4.12
C ALA A 202 -14.87 8.08 -4.84
N PRO A 203 -16.06 8.67 -4.86
CA PRO A 203 -17.14 8.20 -5.72
C PRO A 203 -16.67 8.01 -7.16
N HIS A 204 -17.21 7.02 -7.86
CA HIS A 204 -16.86 6.80 -9.26
C HIS A 204 -17.26 8.02 -10.10
N ALA A 205 -16.28 8.67 -10.71
CA ALA A 205 -16.48 9.90 -11.50
C ALA A 205 -16.36 9.65 -12.99
N GLU A 206 -15.42 8.79 -13.42
CA GLU A 206 -15.12 8.56 -14.82
C GLU A 206 -14.59 7.15 -15.04
N LEU A 207 -15.08 6.48 -16.08
CA LEU A 207 -14.56 5.19 -16.52
C LEU A 207 -13.36 5.41 -17.45
N SER A 208 -12.19 4.95 -17.02
CA SER A 208 -10.98 4.95 -17.84
C SER A 208 -10.88 3.66 -18.66
N PRO A 209 -10.26 3.70 -19.86
CA PRO A 209 -10.00 2.48 -20.62
C PRO A 209 -9.08 1.54 -19.83
N PRO A 210 -9.14 0.21 -20.07
CA PRO A 210 -8.26 -0.75 -19.43
C PRO A 210 -6.81 -0.48 -19.83
N MET A 211 -5.86 -0.72 -18.90
CA MET A 211 -4.43 -0.57 -19.18
C MET A 211 -3.91 -1.71 -20.07
N ASP A 212 -4.45 -2.92 -19.90
CA ASP A 212 -4.18 -4.04 -20.79
C ASP A 212 -5.33 -4.17 -21.78
N PRO A 213 -5.06 -4.44 -23.06
CA PRO A 213 -6.12 -4.82 -24.00
C PRO A 213 -6.81 -6.08 -23.46
N GLU A 214 -8.13 -6.07 -23.37
CA GLU A 214 -8.86 -7.30 -23.05
C GLU A 214 -8.50 -8.35 -24.09
N PRO A 215 -8.27 -9.62 -23.66
CA PRO A 215 -8.07 -10.68 -24.63
C PRO A 215 -9.32 -10.73 -25.53
N THR A 216 -9.12 -10.53 -26.82
CA THR A 216 -10.16 -10.75 -27.84
C THR A 216 -10.64 -12.18 -27.68
N VAL A 217 -11.85 -12.36 -27.21
CA VAL A 217 -12.52 -13.66 -27.21
C VAL A 217 -12.91 -13.92 -28.67
N ASP A 218 -12.09 -14.72 -29.36
CA ASP A 218 -12.44 -15.29 -30.67
C ASP A 218 -13.51 -16.40 -30.53
#